data_c7182c3896cfdba8d678d47d495d21ff
#
_entry.id   c7182c3896cfdba8d678d47d495d21ff
#
_cell.length_a   1.000
_cell.length_b   1.000
_cell.length_c   1.000
_cell.angle_alpha   90.00
_cell.angle_beta   90.00
_cell.angle_gamma   90.00
#
_symmetry.space_group_name_H-M   'P 1'
#
loop_
_entity.id
_entity.type
_entity.pdbx_description
1 polymer ?
#
loop_
_entity_poly.entity_id
_entity_poly.type
_entity_poly.pdbx_seq_one_letter_code
_entity_poly.pdbx_strand_id
1 'polypeptide(L)'
;MSERWLPQTPRDELVLEAMTAVRAFSDAMDRMHSGIRGDMDMNATDLAAMRLMVVREQRGEWVSPHQIASHLSISTASTTKLLDRLTASGHLERRPHPSDRRARVVVLTDAARAEFYRH
;
A
#
# COMPACT_ATOMS: atom_id res chain seq x y z
N MET A 1 -2.12 7.22 -19.21
CA MET A 1 -0.91 7.29 -20.00
C MET A 1 -1.11 6.68 -21.37
N SER A 2 -0.73 7.40 -22.36
CA SER A 2 -0.96 6.99 -23.73
C SER A 2 0.17 6.15 -24.31
N GLU A 3 1.32 6.19 -23.71
CA GLU A 3 2.47 5.50 -24.24
C GLU A 3 2.39 4.04 -23.93
N ARG A 4 2.62 3.25 -24.92
CA ARG A 4 2.70 1.82 -24.73
C ARG A 4 4.15 1.40 -24.80
N TRP A 5 4.56 0.68 -23.79
CA TRP A 5 5.85 0.04 -23.85
C TRP A 5 5.70 -1.24 -24.69
N LEU A 6 6.46 -1.33 -25.76
CA LEU A 6 6.45 -2.51 -26.62
C LEU A 6 7.80 -3.19 -26.54
N PRO A 7 7.82 -4.52 -26.38
CA PRO A 7 9.09 -5.23 -26.33
C PRO A 7 9.79 -5.16 -27.68
N GLN A 8 11.07 -4.78 -27.65
CA GLN A 8 11.87 -4.63 -28.86
C GLN A 8 13.07 -5.55 -28.87
N THR A 9 13.37 -6.19 -27.77
CA THR A 9 14.49 -7.09 -27.64
C THR A 9 14.05 -8.32 -26.86
N PRO A 10 14.79 -9.44 -26.94
CA PRO A 10 14.49 -10.59 -26.08
C PRO A 10 14.48 -10.25 -24.59
N ARG A 11 15.32 -9.30 -24.19
CA ARG A 11 15.34 -8.86 -22.80
C ARG A 11 14.04 -8.15 -22.43
N ASP A 12 13.54 -7.32 -23.33
CA ASP A 12 12.27 -6.63 -23.12
C ASP A 12 11.12 -7.62 -23.00
N GLU A 13 11.15 -8.68 -23.79
CA GLU A 13 10.14 -9.73 -23.71
C GLU A 13 10.17 -10.45 -22.38
N LEU A 14 11.37 -10.71 -21.85
CA LEU A 14 11.52 -11.33 -20.53
C LEU A 14 10.99 -10.43 -19.43
N VAL A 15 11.26 -9.13 -19.53
CA VAL A 15 10.74 -8.17 -18.57
C VAL A 15 9.22 -8.13 -18.60
N LEU A 16 8.65 -8.14 -19.81
CA LEU A 16 7.20 -8.15 -19.96
C LEU A 16 6.58 -9.41 -19.37
N GLU A 17 7.19 -10.57 -19.61
CA GLU A 17 6.74 -11.82 -19.03
C GLU A 17 6.78 -11.80 -17.52
N ALA A 18 7.86 -11.25 -16.95
CA ALA A 18 8.00 -11.14 -15.51
C ALA A 18 6.93 -10.23 -14.92
N MET A 19 6.66 -9.10 -15.56
CA MET A 19 5.63 -8.18 -15.12
C MET A 19 4.24 -8.81 -15.18
N THR A 20 3.98 -9.57 -16.23
CA THR A 20 2.71 -10.26 -16.38
C THR A 20 2.54 -11.31 -15.29
N ALA A 21 3.61 -12.06 -15.00
CA ALA A 21 3.57 -13.08 -13.95
C ALA A 21 3.34 -12.47 -12.58
N VAL A 22 3.99 -11.35 -12.29
CA VAL A 22 3.79 -10.65 -11.02
C VAL A 22 2.35 -10.17 -10.88
N ARG A 23 1.79 -9.63 -11.96
CA ARG A 23 0.39 -9.18 -11.94
C ARG A 23 -0.56 -10.34 -11.72
N ALA A 24 -0.34 -11.44 -12.41
CA ALA A 24 -1.18 -12.62 -12.24
C ALA A 24 -1.12 -13.16 -10.81
N PHE A 25 0.08 -13.15 -10.22
CA PHE A 25 0.25 -13.57 -8.83
C PHE A 25 -0.48 -12.63 -7.89
N SER A 26 -0.37 -11.32 -8.10
CA SER A 26 -1.07 -10.33 -7.29
C SER A 26 -2.58 -10.51 -7.38
N ASP A 27 -3.10 -10.73 -8.58
CA ASP A 27 -4.54 -10.96 -8.78
C ASP A 27 -4.99 -12.22 -8.06
N ALA A 28 -4.18 -13.27 -8.11
CA ALA A 28 -4.50 -14.51 -7.41
C ALA A 28 -4.51 -14.32 -5.90
N MET A 29 -3.56 -13.54 -5.39
CA MET A 29 -3.51 -13.23 -3.96
C MET A 29 -4.71 -12.40 -3.53
N ASP A 30 -5.13 -11.44 -4.34
CA ASP A 30 -6.31 -10.64 -4.06
C ASP A 30 -7.56 -11.51 -3.97
N ARG A 31 -7.72 -12.43 -4.91
CA ARG A 31 -8.85 -13.35 -4.88
C ARG A 31 -8.83 -14.24 -3.66
N MET A 32 -7.65 -14.72 -3.30
CA MET A 32 -7.49 -15.55 -2.11
C MET A 32 -7.87 -14.78 -0.86
N HIS A 33 -7.36 -13.56 -0.73
CA HIS A 33 -7.67 -12.71 0.42
C HIS A 33 -9.16 -12.41 0.50
N SER A 34 -9.80 -12.16 -0.65
CA SER A 34 -11.24 -11.93 -0.68
C SER A 34 -12.03 -13.14 -0.21
N GLY A 35 -11.52 -14.34 -0.53
CA GLY A 35 -12.20 -15.58 -0.17
C GLY A 35 -12.04 -15.97 1.28
N ILE A 36 -10.91 -15.66 1.89
CA ILE A 36 -10.60 -16.07 3.26
C ILE A 36 -10.50 -14.92 4.23
N ARG A 37 -10.77 -13.72 3.77
CA ARG A 37 -10.63 -12.57 4.65
C ARG A 37 -11.49 -12.76 5.88
N GLY A 38 -10.89 -12.59 7.01
CA GLY A 38 -11.61 -12.58 8.24
C GLY A 38 -12.06 -11.17 8.49
N ASP A 39 -11.35 -10.53 9.38
CA ASP A 39 -11.70 -9.19 9.82
C ASP A 39 -11.08 -8.08 9.00
N MET A 40 -10.09 -8.38 8.18
CA MET A 40 -9.31 -7.31 7.57
C MET A 40 -9.86 -6.76 6.28
N ASP A 41 -10.47 -7.56 5.47
CA ASP A 41 -11.07 -7.11 4.22
C ASP A 41 -10.14 -6.16 3.43
N MET A 42 -8.91 -6.59 3.26
CA MET A 42 -7.89 -5.81 2.59
C MET A 42 -7.41 -6.47 1.32
N ASN A 43 -7.10 -5.66 0.31
CA ASN A 43 -6.42 -6.17 -0.87
C ASN A 43 -4.90 -6.13 -0.68
N ALA A 44 -4.16 -6.61 -1.68
CA ALA A 44 -2.71 -6.71 -1.58
C ALA A 44 -2.02 -5.35 -1.38
N THR A 45 -2.56 -4.31 -2.01
CA THR A 45 -1.99 -2.96 -1.88
C THR A 45 -2.23 -2.43 -0.47
N ASP A 46 -3.41 -2.67 0.08
CA ASP A 46 -3.72 -2.25 1.45
C ASP A 46 -2.77 -2.93 2.42
N LEU A 47 -2.54 -4.23 2.25
CA LEU A 47 -1.60 -4.96 3.11
C LEU A 47 -0.18 -4.45 2.98
N ALA A 48 0.26 -4.12 1.76
CA ALA A 48 1.59 -3.56 1.55
C ALA A 48 1.74 -2.22 2.27
N ALA A 49 0.70 -1.40 2.22
CA ALA A 49 0.70 -0.13 2.94
C ALA A 49 0.79 -0.35 4.44
N MET A 50 0.04 -1.31 4.97
CA MET A 50 0.06 -1.59 6.40
C MET A 50 1.42 -2.11 6.86
N ARG A 51 2.06 -2.95 6.05
CA ARG A 51 3.42 -3.42 6.36
C ARG A 51 4.41 -2.28 6.41
N LEU A 52 4.31 -1.37 5.45
CA LEU A 52 5.15 -0.18 5.44
C LEU A 52 4.97 0.61 6.71
N MET A 53 3.72 0.82 7.11
CA MET A 53 3.40 1.59 8.31
C MET A 53 3.97 0.94 9.56
N VAL A 54 3.85 -0.38 9.68
CA VAL A 54 4.39 -1.10 10.83
C VAL A 54 5.91 -0.95 10.91
N VAL A 55 6.60 -1.16 9.80
CA VAL A 55 8.06 -1.07 9.76
C VAL A 55 8.52 0.33 10.12
N ARG A 56 7.88 1.34 9.56
CA ARG A 56 8.26 2.74 9.83
C ARG A 56 7.97 3.14 11.27
N GLU A 57 6.85 2.70 11.81
CA GLU A 57 6.52 2.99 13.19
C GLU A 57 7.55 2.36 14.14
N GLN A 58 7.98 1.15 13.85
CA GLN A 58 9.00 0.48 14.66
C GLN A 58 10.33 1.20 14.63
N ARG A 59 10.58 1.96 13.57
CA ARG A 59 11.79 2.78 13.45
C ARG A 59 11.62 4.18 14.03
N GLY A 60 10.43 4.50 14.52
CA GLY A 60 10.15 5.83 15.04
C GLY A 60 10.07 6.90 13.97
N GLU A 61 9.70 6.52 12.75
CA GLU A 61 9.64 7.43 11.61
C GLU A 61 8.20 7.85 11.30
N TRP A 62 8.03 9.12 10.94
CA TRP A 62 6.75 9.60 10.46
C TRP A 62 6.58 9.24 8.98
N VAL A 63 5.35 8.98 8.59
CA VAL A 63 5.04 8.61 7.21
C VAL A 63 4.05 9.59 6.62
N SER A 64 4.39 10.17 5.49
CA SER A 64 3.48 11.04 4.75
C SER A 64 2.76 10.27 3.65
N PRO A 65 1.62 10.77 3.16
CA PRO A 65 0.96 10.15 2.00
C PRO A 65 1.88 10.05 0.79
N HIS A 66 2.72 11.06 0.57
CA HIS A 66 3.66 11.05 -0.53
C HIS A 66 4.64 9.89 -0.44
N GLN A 67 5.12 9.60 0.76
CA GLN A 67 6.04 8.48 0.98
C GLN A 67 5.37 7.13 0.70
N ILE A 68 4.10 7.02 1.03
CA ILE A 68 3.34 5.81 0.73
C ILE A 68 3.22 5.63 -0.78
N ALA A 69 2.83 6.69 -1.49
CA ALA A 69 2.71 6.66 -2.93
C ALA A 69 4.02 6.26 -3.59
N SER A 70 5.12 6.86 -3.15
CA SER A 70 6.44 6.59 -3.69
C SER A 70 6.88 5.16 -3.43
N HIS A 71 6.71 4.69 -2.20
CA HIS A 71 7.13 3.35 -1.81
C HIS A 71 6.34 2.27 -2.56
N LEU A 72 5.05 2.48 -2.74
CA LEU A 72 4.19 1.51 -3.42
C LEU A 72 4.14 1.71 -4.93
N SER A 73 4.78 2.77 -5.42
CA SER A 73 4.77 3.11 -6.85
C SER A 73 3.36 3.25 -7.40
N ILE A 74 2.51 3.93 -6.67
CA ILE A 74 1.14 4.20 -7.08
C ILE A 74 0.92 5.71 -7.23
N SER A 75 -0.12 6.06 -7.95
CA SER A 75 -0.44 7.46 -8.20
C SER A 75 -0.95 8.15 -6.93
N THR A 76 -0.95 9.47 -6.95
CA THR A 76 -1.52 10.27 -5.87
C THR A 76 -3.01 9.94 -5.69
N ALA A 77 -3.74 9.80 -6.79
CA ALA A 77 -5.17 9.47 -6.73
C ALA A 77 -5.39 8.08 -6.09
N SER A 78 -4.58 7.10 -6.47
CA SER A 78 -4.68 5.76 -5.88
C SER A 78 -4.34 5.78 -4.40
N THR A 79 -3.35 6.58 -4.02
CA THR A 79 -2.96 6.73 -2.62
C THR A 79 -4.09 7.34 -1.80
N THR A 80 -4.75 8.36 -2.34
CA THR A 80 -5.89 8.98 -1.66
C THR A 80 -7.00 7.96 -1.41
N LYS A 81 -7.33 7.16 -2.42
CA LYS A 81 -8.34 6.12 -2.28
C LYS A 81 -7.94 5.07 -1.25
N LEU A 82 -6.68 4.66 -1.29
CA LEU A 82 -6.14 3.71 -0.32
C LEU A 82 -6.30 4.24 1.11
N LEU A 83 -5.88 5.47 1.33
CA LEU A 83 -5.95 6.08 2.65
C LEU A 83 -7.39 6.29 3.10
N ASP A 84 -8.28 6.63 2.18
CA ASP A 84 -9.70 6.77 2.50
C ASP A 84 -10.28 5.43 2.97
N ARG A 85 -9.94 4.34 2.27
CA ARG A 85 -10.40 3.01 2.66
C ARG A 85 -9.88 2.61 4.05
N LEU A 86 -8.58 2.79 4.26
CA LEU A 86 -7.95 2.36 5.50
C LEU A 86 -8.34 3.26 6.69
N THR A 87 -8.65 4.51 6.41
CA THR A 87 -9.17 5.40 7.44
C THR A 87 -10.61 5.01 7.79
N ALA A 88 -11.43 4.74 6.77
CA ALA A 88 -12.82 4.32 6.99
C ALA A 88 -12.91 3.00 7.74
N SER A 89 -11.97 2.09 7.50
CA SER A 89 -11.96 0.79 8.19
C SER A 89 -11.36 0.86 9.59
N GLY A 90 -10.84 2.02 10.00
CA GLY A 90 -10.28 2.19 11.32
C GLY A 90 -8.85 1.70 11.48
N HIS A 91 -8.13 1.51 10.39
CA HIS A 91 -6.74 1.03 10.46
C HIS A 91 -5.72 2.16 10.49
N LEU A 92 -6.03 3.27 9.84
CA LEU A 92 -5.13 4.43 9.79
C LEU A 92 -5.85 5.70 10.18
N GLU A 93 -5.07 6.68 10.64
CA GLU A 93 -5.54 8.02 10.89
C GLU A 93 -4.61 9.02 10.21
N ARG A 94 -5.19 10.11 9.73
CA ARG A 94 -4.43 11.24 9.21
C ARG A 94 -4.31 12.27 10.29
N ARG A 95 -3.10 12.78 10.52
CA ARG A 95 -2.84 13.78 11.55
C ARG A 95 -1.91 14.86 11.04
N PRO A 96 -1.93 16.07 11.66
CA PRO A 96 -0.88 17.03 11.38
C PRO A 96 0.45 16.52 11.90
N HIS A 97 1.53 16.85 11.21
CA HIS A 97 2.87 16.52 11.69
C HIS A 97 3.13 17.28 13.02
N PRO A 98 3.73 16.62 14.02
CA PRO A 98 3.96 17.30 15.31
C PRO A 98 4.80 18.56 15.23
N SER A 99 5.76 18.60 14.30
CA SER A 99 6.67 19.74 14.17
C SER A 99 6.30 20.70 13.04
N ASP A 100 5.38 20.31 12.15
CA ASP A 100 4.99 21.14 11.03
C ASP A 100 3.51 20.93 10.74
N ARG A 101 2.70 21.87 11.16
CA ARG A 101 1.24 21.76 11.02
C ARG A 101 0.77 21.76 9.57
N ARG A 102 1.61 22.20 8.64
CA ARG A 102 1.26 22.18 7.22
C ARG A 102 1.40 20.80 6.61
N ALA A 103 2.25 19.96 7.20
CA ALA A 103 2.48 18.62 6.72
C ALA A 103 1.48 17.67 7.34
N ARG A 104 1.12 16.66 6.58
CA ARG A 104 0.24 15.58 7.06
C ARG A 104 1.04 14.32 7.23
N VAL A 105 0.70 13.57 8.26
CA VAL A 105 1.26 12.25 8.47
C VAL A 105 0.13 11.26 8.60
N VAL A 106 0.46 10.00 8.35
CA VAL A 106 -0.45 8.89 8.50
C VAL A 106 0.08 8.03 9.64
N VAL A 107 -0.79 7.63 10.55
CA VAL A 107 -0.39 6.80 11.69
C VAL A 107 -1.31 5.60 11.81
N LEU A 108 -0.78 4.53 12.40
CA LEU A 108 -1.58 3.36 12.72
C LEU A 108 -2.51 3.69 13.88
N THR A 109 -3.71 3.10 13.85
CA THR A 109 -4.60 3.16 15.00
C THR A 109 -4.22 2.08 16.01
N ASP A 110 -4.71 2.18 17.22
CA ASP A 110 -4.49 1.13 18.22
C ASP A 110 -5.10 -0.19 17.75
N ALA A 111 -6.25 -0.13 17.10
CA ALA A 111 -6.89 -1.32 16.56
C ALA A 111 -6.00 -2.01 15.52
N ALA A 112 -5.37 -1.23 14.65
CA ALA A 112 -4.45 -1.77 13.65
C ALA A 112 -3.23 -2.40 14.31
N ARG A 113 -2.68 -1.76 15.33
CA ARG A 113 -1.54 -2.33 16.06
C ARG A 113 -1.91 -3.67 16.70
N ALA A 114 -3.08 -3.75 17.29
CA ALA A 114 -3.54 -4.99 17.90
C ALA A 114 -3.64 -6.11 16.87
N GLU A 115 -4.06 -5.80 15.65
CA GLU A 115 -4.19 -6.76 14.58
C GLU A 115 -2.84 -7.19 14.01
N PHE A 116 -1.99 -6.22 13.69
CA PHE A 116 -0.77 -6.47 12.94
C PHE A 116 0.43 -6.84 13.80
N TYR A 117 0.46 -6.41 15.04
CA TYR A 117 1.58 -6.73 15.92
C TYR A 117 1.48 -8.11 16.55
N ARG A 118 0.32 -8.75 16.45
CA ARG A 118 0.14 -10.11 16.91
C ARG A 118 0.69 -11.13 15.93
N HIS A 119 0.83 -10.74 14.73
CA HIS A 119 1.31 -11.58 13.65
C HIS A 119 2.70 -11.16 13.24
#